data_5f5cea2c4a83fadeb6c0fb7a0cbee891
#
_entry.id   5f5cea2c4a83fadeb6c0fb7a0cbee891
#
_cell.length_a   1.000
_cell.length_b   1.000
_cell.length_c   1.000
_cell.angle_alpha   90.00
_cell.angle_beta   90.00
_cell.angle_gamma   90.00
#
_symmetry.space_group_name_H-M   'P 1'
#
loop_
_entity.id
_entity.type
_entity.pdbx_description
1 polymer ?
#
loop_
_entity_poly.entity_id
_entity_poly.type
_entity_poly.pdbx_seq_one_letter_code
_entity_poly.pdbx_strand_id
1 'polypeptide(L)'
;MVVTVRSLGLQGIAGYEVSVECALSGGLPAFDVVGLPDAAVKESRERVRAAVRACGCKFPVSRITVNLAPAALRKEGTVYDLPILLGLLAAQGDVDPPAPGAAFLGELSLTGALRPVTGTLPMAMAAARLGVKELYVPAENACLLYTSPSPRDTER
;
A
#
# COMPACT_ATOMS: atom_id res chain seq x y z
N MET A 1 -17.38 -0.98 -6.45
CA MET A 1 -16.79 0.18 -5.80
C MET A 1 -15.28 0.17 -5.99
N VAL A 2 -14.70 1.32 -6.29
CA VAL A 2 -13.25 1.46 -6.45
C VAL A 2 -12.74 2.42 -5.36
N VAL A 3 -11.71 1.99 -4.65
CA VAL A 3 -11.07 2.81 -3.61
C VAL A 3 -9.64 3.06 -4.02
N THR A 4 -9.20 4.30 -3.91
CA THR A 4 -7.82 4.70 -4.23
C THR A 4 -7.07 5.02 -2.95
N VAL A 5 -5.90 4.42 -2.78
CA VAL A 5 -4.99 4.68 -1.66
C VAL A 5 -3.66 5.13 -2.24
N ARG A 6 -3.11 6.23 -1.69
CA ARG A 6 -1.83 6.74 -2.15
C ARG A 6 -0.69 5.97 -1.54
N SER A 7 0.32 5.71 -2.34
CA SER A 7 1.58 5.13 -1.91
C SER A 7 2.71 5.78 -2.69
N LEU A 8 3.92 5.27 -2.53
CA LEU A 8 5.10 5.79 -3.19
C LEU A 8 5.94 4.62 -3.68
N GLY A 9 6.62 4.85 -4.79
CA GLY A 9 7.55 3.89 -5.34
C GLY A 9 8.88 4.55 -5.63
N LEU A 10 9.85 3.76 -6.06
CA LEU A 10 11.17 4.24 -6.44
C LEU A 10 11.47 3.90 -7.88
N GLN A 11 12.02 4.88 -8.59
CA GLN A 11 12.63 4.67 -9.89
C GLN A 11 14.09 5.10 -9.73
N GLY A 12 14.98 4.13 -9.63
CA GLY A 12 16.33 4.40 -9.17
C GLY A 12 16.32 4.89 -7.72
N ILE A 13 16.82 6.08 -7.48
CA ILE A 13 16.82 6.71 -6.15
C ILE A 13 15.72 7.77 -6.01
N ALA A 14 14.93 7.98 -7.05
CA ALA A 14 13.88 8.98 -7.04
C ALA A 14 12.55 8.36 -6.66
N GLY A 15 11.86 8.98 -5.70
CA GLY A 15 10.52 8.57 -5.31
C GLY A 15 9.47 9.15 -6.26
N TYR A 16 8.40 8.43 -6.47
CA TYR A 16 7.25 8.91 -7.25
C TYR A 16 5.95 8.40 -6.62
N GLU A 17 4.86 9.07 -6.94
CA GLU A 17 3.56 8.68 -6.40
C GLU A 17 3.02 7.44 -7.11
N VAL A 18 2.48 6.51 -6.32
CA VAL A 18 1.75 5.36 -6.81
C VAL A 18 0.32 5.43 -6.29
N SER A 19 -0.64 5.39 -7.18
CA SER A 19 -2.05 5.27 -6.79
C SER A 19 -2.42 3.80 -6.81
N VAL A 20 -2.85 3.30 -5.66
CA VAL A 20 -3.28 1.91 -5.51
C VAL A 20 -4.79 1.88 -5.57
N GLU A 21 -5.32 1.38 -6.69
CA GLU A 21 -6.76 1.33 -6.93
C GLU A 21 -7.27 -0.07 -6.70
N CYS A 22 -8.19 -0.24 -5.74
CA CYS A 22 -8.76 -1.53 -5.40
C CYS A 22 -10.22 -1.57 -5.81
N ALA A 23 -10.58 -2.56 -6.60
CA ALA A 23 -11.95 -2.75 -7.08
C ALA A 23 -12.46 -4.15 -6.74
N LEU A 24 -13.70 -4.22 -6.29
CA LEU A 24 -14.41 -5.48 -6.11
C LEU A 24 -15.52 -5.55 -7.15
N SER A 25 -15.64 -6.69 -7.80
CA SER A 25 -16.71 -6.94 -8.77
C SER A 25 -17.22 -8.36 -8.64
N GLY A 26 -18.39 -8.61 -9.21
CA GLY A 26 -18.98 -9.96 -9.22
C GLY A 26 -18.26 -10.90 -10.16
N GLY A 27 -18.61 -12.17 -10.09
CA GLY A 27 -18.05 -13.21 -10.93
C GLY A 27 -17.22 -14.21 -10.13
N LEU A 28 -16.41 -14.98 -10.84
CA LEU A 28 -15.55 -15.98 -10.20
C LEU A 28 -14.51 -15.28 -9.32
N PRO A 29 -14.28 -15.81 -8.10
CA PRO A 29 -13.28 -15.23 -7.23
C PRO A 29 -11.90 -15.21 -7.88
N ALA A 30 -11.25 -14.06 -7.82
CA ALA A 30 -9.91 -13.87 -8.36
C ALA A 30 -9.25 -12.70 -7.64
N PHE A 31 -7.93 -12.67 -7.65
CA PHE A 31 -7.17 -11.58 -7.07
C PHE A 31 -6.02 -11.25 -8.03
N ASP A 32 -6.21 -10.20 -8.81
CA ASP A 32 -5.24 -9.78 -9.82
C ASP A 32 -4.60 -8.46 -9.44
N VAL A 33 -3.29 -8.37 -9.65
CA VAL A 33 -2.53 -7.13 -9.46
C VAL A 33 -1.96 -6.74 -10.82
N VAL A 34 -2.29 -5.54 -11.27
CA VAL A 34 -1.85 -5.02 -12.57
C VAL A 34 -1.11 -3.70 -12.39
N GLY A 35 -0.41 -3.24 -13.42
CA GLY A 35 0.39 -2.02 -13.38
C GLY A 35 1.88 -2.31 -13.34
N LEU A 36 2.35 -3.30 -14.06
CA LEU A 36 3.75 -3.75 -14.14
C LEU A 36 4.31 -4.14 -12.75
N PRO A 37 3.63 -5.04 -12.02
CA PRO A 37 4.15 -5.51 -10.75
C PRO A 37 5.27 -6.53 -10.96
N ASP A 38 6.31 -6.46 -10.11
CA ASP A 38 7.30 -7.53 -10.10
C ASP A 38 6.76 -8.74 -9.29
N ALA A 39 7.59 -9.78 -9.14
CA ALA A 39 7.17 -10.98 -8.43
C ALA A 39 6.83 -10.68 -6.96
N ALA A 40 7.61 -9.84 -6.30
CA ALA A 40 7.38 -9.49 -4.90
C ALA A 40 6.06 -8.72 -4.72
N VAL A 41 5.75 -7.83 -5.66
CA VAL A 41 4.46 -7.11 -5.64
C VAL A 41 3.31 -8.10 -5.84
N LYS A 42 3.44 -9.04 -6.77
CA LYS A 42 2.38 -10.03 -7.00
C LYS A 42 2.16 -10.93 -5.80
N GLU A 43 3.21 -11.23 -5.04
CA GLU A 43 3.09 -12.03 -3.81
C GLU A 43 2.28 -11.34 -2.72
N SER A 44 2.07 -10.03 -2.85
CA SER A 44 1.26 -9.31 -1.87
C SER A 44 -0.13 -9.91 -1.69
N ARG A 45 -0.64 -10.60 -2.73
CA ARG A 45 -1.95 -11.28 -2.66
C ARG A 45 -2.02 -12.23 -1.48
N GLU A 46 -0.97 -13.01 -1.24
CA GLU A 46 -0.95 -13.98 -0.15
C GLU A 46 -0.81 -13.28 1.21
N ARG A 47 0.05 -12.27 1.31
CA ARG A 47 0.24 -11.54 2.55
C ARG A 47 -1.01 -10.76 2.95
N VAL A 48 -1.65 -10.12 1.99
CA VAL A 48 -2.89 -9.36 2.22
C VAL A 48 -4.02 -10.31 2.62
N ARG A 49 -4.15 -11.45 1.95
CA ARG A 49 -5.17 -12.44 2.30
C ARG A 49 -5.01 -12.90 3.75
N ALA A 50 -3.79 -13.22 4.16
CA ALA A 50 -3.53 -13.64 5.53
C ALA A 50 -3.79 -12.50 6.53
N ALA A 51 -3.42 -11.28 6.19
CA ALA A 51 -3.63 -10.12 7.06
C ALA A 51 -5.12 -9.81 7.27
N VAL A 52 -5.93 -9.90 6.22
CA VAL A 52 -7.39 -9.71 6.33
C VAL A 52 -7.96 -10.69 7.34
N ARG A 53 -7.58 -11.96 7.26
CA ARG A 53 -8.05 -12.98 8.19
C ARG A 53 -7.54 -12.74 9.60
N ALA A 54 -6.29 -12.32 9.74
CA ALA A 54 -5.69 -12.02 11.04
C ALA A 54 -6.38 -10.83 11.73
N CYS A 55 -6.91 -9.89 10.96
CA CYS A 55 -7.68 -8.76 11.49
C CYS A 55 -9.11 -9.15 11.89
N GLY A 56 -9.52 -10.38 11.67
CA GLY A 56 -10.89 -10.83 11.95
C GLY A 56 -11.90 -10.43 10.90
N CYS A 57 -11.45 -9.92 9.76
CA CYS A 57 -12.32 -9.56 8.64
C CYS A 57 -12.47 -10.74 7.69
N LYS A 58 -13.58 -10.75 6.93
CA LYS A 58 -13.76 -11.76 5.91
C LYS A 58 -13.01 -11.37 4.65
N PHE A 59 -12.32 -12.34 4.06
CA PHE A 59 -11.73 -12.12 2.77
C PHE A 59 -12.85 -12.17 1.72
N PRO A 60 -12.95 -11.18 0.80
CA PRO A 60 -14.08 -11.12 -0.12
C PRO A 60 -14.12 -12.32 -1.08
N VAL A 61 -15.32 -12.84 -1.32
CA VAL A 61 -15.60 -13.88 -2.33
C VAL A 61 -16.04 -13.17 -3.59
N SER A 62 -15.13 -12.38 -4.16
CA SER A 62 -15.40 -11.51 -5.29
C SER A 62 -14.18 -11.49 -6.20
N ARG A 63 -14.34 -10.92 -7.38
CA ARG A 63 -13.20 -10.64 -8.23
C ARG A 63 -12.53 -9.35 -7.73
N ILE A 64 -11.30 -9.49 -7.25
CA ILE A 64 -10.50 -8.38 -6.74
C ILE A 64 -9.53 -7.96 -7.83
N THR A 65 -9.54 -6.68 -8.18
CA THR A 65 -8.57 -6.12 -9.11
C THR A 65 -7.85 -4.97 -8.40
N VAL A 66 -6.53 -5.05 -8.35
CA VAL A 66 -5.68 -3.99 -7.81
C VAL A 66 -4.86 -3.43 -8.96
N ASN A 67 -5.00 -2.15 -9.23
CA ASN A 67 -4.22 -1.46 -10.26
C ASN A 67 -3.25 -0.51 -9.59
N LEU A 68 -1.97 -0.63 -9.95
CA LEU A 68 -0.91 0.25 -9.43
C LEU A 68 -0.57 1.27 -10.53
N ALA A 69 -1.06 2.48 -10.38
CA ALA A 69 -0.84 3.54 -11.36
C ALA A 69 0.35 4.40 -10.95
N PRO A 70 1.15 4.90 -11.89
CA PRO A 70 0.97 4.84 -13.34
C PRO A 70 1.37 3.48 -13.90
N ALA A 71 0.60 3.00 -14.87
CA ALA A 71 0.82 1.66 -15.43
C ALA A 71 2.12 1.52 -16.18
N ALA A 72 2.69 2.62 -16.66
CA ALA A 72 3.91 2.60 -17.46
C ALA A 72 5.18 2.36 -16.62
N LEU A 73 5.13 2.59 -15.33
CA LEU A 73 6.28 2.41 -14.43
C LEU A 73 6.22 1.07 -13.74
N ARG A 74 7.35 0.39 -13.69
CA ARG A 74 7.47 -0.89 -13.01
C ARG A 74 7.43 -0.69 -11.50
N LYS A 75 6.64 -1.49 -10.80
CA LYS A 75 6.53 -1.47 -9.33
C LYS A 75 7.28 -2.66 -8.77
N GLU A 76 8.07 -2.41 -7.74
CA GLU A 76 8.96 -3.41 -7.17
C GLU A 76 8.82 -3.48 -5.65
N GLY A 77 9.10 -4.66 -5.10
CA GLY A 77 9.23 -4.87 -3.67
C GLY A 77 7.93 -5.14 -2.96
N THR A 78 7.96 -4.96 -1.64
CA THR A 78 6.86 -5.35 -0.76
C THR A 78 6.12 -4.15 -0.18
N VAL A 79 6.47 -2.94 -0.62
CA VAL A 79 5.99 -1.69 -0.03
C VAL A 79 4.48 -1.48 -0.17
N TYR A 80 3.86 -2.13 -1.15
CA TYR A 80 2.44 -1.92 -1.45
C TYR A 80 1.49 -2.80 -0.67
N ASP A 81 2.00 -3.70 0.17
CA ASP A 81 1.13 -4.60 0.95
C ASP A 81 0.12 -3.82 1.78
N LEU A 82 0.58 -2.81 2.54
CA LEU A 82 -0.30 -2.04 3.40
C LEU A 82 -1.35 -1.25 2.61
N PRO A 83 -1.00 -0.47 1.59
CA PRO A 83 -2.03 0.24 0.84
C PRO A 83 -3.03 -0.69 0.14
N ILE A 84 -2.60 -1.86 -0.32
CA ILE A 84 -3.51 -2.84 -0.92
C ILE A 84 -4.50 -3.35 0.14
N LEU A 85 -4.01 -3.68 1.33
CA LEU A 85 -4.88 -4.12 2.43
C LEU A 85 -5.92 -3.06 2.75
N LEU A 86 -5.51 -1.81 2.91
CA LEU A 86 -6.43 -0.72 3.24
C LEU A 86 -7.45 -0.47 2.15
N GLY A 87 -7.02 -0.50 0.90
CA GLY A 87 -7.93 -0.34 -0.23
C GLY A 87 -8.97 -1.45 -0.30
N LEU A 88 -8.55 -2.67 -0.04
CA LEU A 88 -9.44 -3.83 -0.06
C LEU A 88 -10.46 -3.74 1.08
N LEU A 89 -10.02 -3.45 2.30
CA LEU A 89 -10.93 -3.32 3.45
C LEU A 89 -11.90 -2.16 3.26
N ALA A 90 -11.45 -1.05 2.70
CA ALA A 90 -12.33 0.07 2.42
C ALA A 90 -13.33 -0.25 1.31
N ALA A 91 -12.90 -0.97 0.28
CA ALA A 91 -13.78 -1.36 -0.81
C ALA A 91 -14.91 -2.29 -0.37
N GLN A 92 -14.67 -3.12 0.63
CA GLN A 92 -15.74 -3.98 1.18
C GLN A 92 -16.46 -3.35 2.38
N GLY A 93 -16.10 -2.15 2.79
CA GLY A 93 -16.82 -1.40 3.81
C GLY A 93 -16.38 -1.65 5.24
N ASP A 94 -15.29 -2.39 5.47
CA ASP A 94 -14.80 -2.68 6.82
C ASP A 94 -14.12 -1.49 7.48
N VAL A 95 -13.56 -0.59 6.68
CA VAL A 95 -12.94 0.65 7.17
C VAL A 95 -13.32 1.78 6.24
N ASP A 96 -13.19 3.02 6.73
CA ASP A 96 -13.39 4.19 5.89
C ASP A 96 -12.24 4.34 4.90
N PRO A 97 -12.51 4.85 3.68
CA PRO A 97 -11.43 5.15 2.74
C PRO A 97 -10.43 6.13 3.36
N PRO A 98 -9.13 5.94 3.13
CA PRO A 98 -8.13 6.87 3.64
C PRO A 98 -8.32 8.27 3.10
N ALA A 99 -7.93 9.27 3.90
CA ALA A 99 -7.99 10.67 3.49
C ALA A 99 -7.07 10.92 2.28
N PRO A 100 -7.44 11.84 1.37
CA PRO A 100 -6.63 12.10 0.18
C PRO A 100 -5.21 12.60 0.47
N GLY A 101 -4.99 13.19 1.63
CA GLY A 101 -3.67 13.68 2.03
C GLY A 101 -2.77 12.62 2.65
N ALA A 102 -3.25 11.41 2.84
CA ALA A 102 -2.49 10.34 3.48
C ALA A 102 -1.89 9.39 2.46
N ALA A 103 -0.67 8.94 2.70
CA ALA A 103 -0.02 7.91 1.91
C ALA A 103 0.51 6.81 2.84
N PHE A 104 0.61 5.60 2.33
CA PHE A 104 0.89 4.42 3.14
C PHE A 104 1.98 3.58 2.51
N LEU A 105 2.91 3.10 3.32
CA LEU A 105 3.98 2.19 2.94
C LEU A 105 4.07 1.08 3.98
N GLY A 106 4.30 -0.14 3.56
CA GLY A 106 4.58 -1.21 4.53
C GLY A 106 4.44 -2.59 3.94
N GLU A 107 5.26 -3.49 4.45
CA GLU A 107 5.16 -4.91 4.17
C GLU A 107 4.34 -5.57 5.28
N LEU A 108 3.54 -6.57 4.94
CA LEU A 108 2.74 -7.32 5.90
C LEU A 108 3.35 -8.69 6.14
N SER A 109 3.34 -9.12 7.41
CA SER A 109 3.59 -10.52 7.72
C SER A 109 2.29 -11.30 7.60
N LEU A 110 2.37 -12.62 7.66
CA LEU A 110 1.17 -13.46 7.60
C LEU A 110 0.28 -13.33 8.83
N THR A 111 0.80 -12.74 9.91
CA THR A 111 0.00 -12.46 11.11
C THR A 111 -0.65 -11.08 11.08
N GLY A 112 -0.44 -10.31 10.02
CA GLY A 112 -0.97 -8.96 9.89
C GLY A 112 -0.09 -7.88 10.49
N ALA A 113 1.08 -8.22 11.01
CA ALA A 113 2.02 -7.23 11.53
C ALA A 113 2.72 -6.50 10.40
N LEU A 114 3.08 -5.24 10.63
CA LEU A 114 3.85 -4.46 9.67
C LEU A 114 5.34 -4.75 9.82
N ARG A 115 6.00 -4.85 8.68
CA ARG A 115 7.44 -5.03 8.60
C ARG A 115 8.08 -3.88 7.86
N PRO A 116 9.34 -3.52 8.17
CA PRO A 116 10.02 -2.42 7.50
C PRO A 116 10.23 -2.69 6.02
N VAL A 117 10.32 -1.61 5.26
CA VAL A 117 10.59 -1.65 3.81
C VAL A 117 11.86 -0.86 3.53
N THR A 118 12.48 -1.12 2.38
CA THR A 118 13.66 -0.39 1.94
C THR A 118 13.27 0.87 1.16
N GLY A 119 14.16 1.86 1.17
CA GLY A 119 13.96 3.06 0.36
C GLY A 119 12.99 4.06 0.96
N THR A 120 12.75 4.00 2.26
CA THR A 120 11.77 4.86 2.93
C THR A 120 12.15 6.33 2.84
N LEU A 121 13.43 6.66 3.00
CA LEU A 121 13.85 8.07 2.99
C LEU A 121 13.57 8.77 1.65
N PRO A 122 14.02 8.25 0.50
CA PRO A 122 13.68 8.90 -0.76
C PRO A 122 12.17 8.92 -1.02
N MET A 123 11.42 7.92 -0.57
CA MET A 123 9.96 7.94 -0.70
C MET A 123 9.34 9.03 0.18
N ALA A 124 9.85 9.22 1.41
CA ALA A 124 9.37 10.28 2.29
C ALA A 124 9.68 11.66 1.71
N MET A 125 10.85 11.83 1.11
CA MET A 125 11.20 13.08 0.45
C MET A 125 10.27 13.37 -0.73
N ALA A 126 9.93 12.36 -1.51
CA ALA A 126 8.96 12.50 -2.60
C ALA A 126 7.58 12.86 -2.06
N ALA A 127 7.16 12.23 -0.98
CA ALA A 127 5.88 12.53 -0.35
C ALA A 127 5.79 14.00 0.06
N ALA A 128 6.85 14.54 0.63
CA ALA A 128 6.90 15.95 1.03
C ALA A 128 6.76 16.87 -0.19
N ARG A 129 7.47 16.56 -1.29
CA ARG A 129 7.37 17.33 -2.53
C ARG A 129 5.98 17.30 -3.14
N LEU A 130 5.29 16.18 -3.00
CA LEU A 130 3.99 15.95 -3.62
C LEU A 130 2.82 16.41 -2.75
N GLY A 131 3.11 17.04 -1.62
CA GLY A 131 2.06 17.59 -0.75
C GLY A 131 1.34 16.55 0.08
N VAL A 132 1.93 15.39 0.30
CA VAL A 132 1.38 14.39 1.22
C VAL A 132 1.42 14.96 2.63
N LYS A 133 0.28 14.98 3.30
CA LYS A 133 0.16 15.56 4.64
C LYS A 133 0.56 14.58 5.73
N GLU A 134 0.26 13.29 5.54
CA GLU A 134 0.57 12.25 6.50
C GLU A 134 1.11 11.04 5.75
N LEU A 135 2.26 10.56 6.19
CA LEU A 135 2.87 9.37 5.63
C LEU A 135 2.90 8.30 6.72
N TYR A 136 2.21 7.20 6.49
CA TYR A 136 2.13 6.08 7.41
C TYR A 136 3.14 5.02 7.00
N VAL A 137 4.04 4.67 7.92
CA VAL A 137 5.13 3.73 7.67
C VAL A 137 5.26 2.77 8.85
N PRO A 138 5.91 1.61 8.66
CA PRO A 138 6.22 0.74 9.80
C PRO A 138 7.09 1.45 10.84
N ALA A 139 6.90 1.10 12.11
CA ALA A 139 7.59 1.77 13.22
C ALA A 139 9.12 1.78 13.06
N GLU A 140 9.68 0.69 12.58
CA GLU A 140 11.12 0.59 12.39
C GLU A 140 11.64 1.57 11.34
N ASN A 141 10.83 1.87 10.32
CA ASN A 141 11.18 2.88 9.31
C ASN A 141 11.01 4.29 9.88
N ALA A 142 10.03 4.50 10.74
CA ALA A 142 9.77 5.80 11.34
C ALA A 142 10.97 6.31 12.12
N CYS A 143 11.68 5.44 12.81
CA CYS A 143 12.89 5.81 13.56
C CYS A 143 13.94 6.49 12.69
N LEU A 144 14.07 6.08 11.44
CA LEU A 144 15.02 6.67 10.50
C LEU A 144 14.55 8.04 10.02
N LEU A 145 13.25 8.27 9.99
CA LEU A 145 12.66 9.50 9.47
C LEU A 145 12.56 10.61 10.51
N TYR A 146 12.66 10.29 11.78
CA TYR A 146 12.58 11.29 12.84
C TYR A 146 13.74 12.27 12.83
N THR A 147 14.79 11.99 12.11
CA THR A 147 15.89 12.95 11.91
C THR A 147 15.56 13.99 10.85
N SER A 148 14.48 13.81 10.12
CA SER A 148 14.02 14.72 9.08
C SER A 148 13.09 15.77 9.68
N PRO A 149 13.10 17.02 9.20
CA PRO A 149 12.18 18.05 9.69
C PRO A 149 10.72 17.78 9.37
N SER A 150 10.46 16.89 8.45
CA SER A 150 9.13 16.41 8.04
C SER A 150 9.35 15.27 7.06
N PRO A 151 8.36 14.46 6.72
CA PRO A 151 6.98 14.49 7.15
C PRO A 151 6.82 13.87 8.53
N ARG A 152 5.59 13.89 9.02
CA ARG A 152 5.24 13.20 10.23
C ARG A 152 4.80 11.80 9.90
N ASP A 153 5.39 10.84 10.57
CA ASP A 153 5.12 9.43 10.31
C ASP A 153 4.28 8.82 11.42
N THR A 154 3.33 7.98 11.02
CA THR A 154 2.44 7.32 11.95
C THR A 154 2.44 5.83 11.67
N GLU A 155 2.53 5.04 12.73
CA GLU A 155 2.48 3.60 12.67
C GLU A 155 1.06 3.12 12.45
N ARG A 156 0.94 1.99 11.73
CA ARG A 156 -0.34 1.38 11.48
C ARG A 156 -0.41 0.03 12.14
#